data_8496e9dd5f5c2f3ef8ccaa6a5b3ea164
#
_entry.id   8496e9dd5f5c2f3ef8ccaa6a5b3ea164
#
_cell.length_a   1.000
_cell.length_b   1.000
_cell.length_c   1.000
_cell.angle_alpha   90.00
_cell.angle_beta   90.00
_cell.angle_gamma   90.00
#
_symmetry.space_group_name_H-M   'P 1'
#
loop_
_entity.id
_entity.type
_entity.pdbx_description
1 polymer ?
#
loop_
_entity_poly.entity_id
_entity_poly.type
_entity_poly.pdbx_seq_one_letter_code
_entity_poly.pdbx_strand_id
1 'polypeptide(L)'
;IKLGAEKVLGVDIDSESIVNSRENAETNEVGEELILGVGSVAEILVGKFPFKSAPLVVANILAPVIVRLFDGGLADLIEDGGSIILSGILQEQKKSVLEAAQAKHLTMTEWRQRGDWVALTMSR
;
A
#
# COMPACT_ATOMS: atom_id res chain seq x y z
N ILE A 1 1.95 -11.90 -5.97
CA ILE A 1 1.66 -12.74 -7.17
C ILE A 1 2.05 -14.19 -6.92
N LYS A 2 3.25 -14.43 -6.43
CA LYS A 2 3.71 -15.80 -6.14
C LYS A 2 2.86 -16.52 -5.09
N LEU A 3 2.08 -15.78 -4.30
CA LEU A 3 1.16 -16.32 -3.30
C LEU A 3 -0.28 -16.43 -3.80
N GLY A 4 -0.53 -16.24 -5.09
CA GLY A 4 -1.82 -16.47 -5.72
C GLY A 4 -2.60 -15.23 -6.16
N ALA A 5 -2.04 -14.03 -6.04
CA ALA A 5 -2.68 -12.84 -6.60
C ALA A 5 -2.67 -12.90 -8.13
N GLU A 6 -3.82 -12.65 -8.76
CA GLU A 6 -3.95 -12.70 -10.22
C GLU A 6 -3.35 -11.47 -10.89
N LYS A 7 -3.54 -10.30 -10.28
CA LYS A 7 -2.99 -9.02 -10.77
C LYS A 7 -2.51 -8.18 -9.60
N VAL A 8 -1.39 -7.51 -9.79
CA VAL A 8 -0.82 -6.59 -8.80
C VAL A 8 -0.45 -5.28 -9.50
N LEU A 9 -0.82 -4.17 -8.90
CA LEU A 9 -0.38 -2.84 -9.32
C LEU A 9 0.65 -2.32 -8.32
N GLY A 10 1.85 -2.03 -8.78
CA GLY A 10 2.89 -1.39 -7.98
C GLY A 10 3.20 0.00 -8.51
N VAL A 11 3.13 1.01 -7.64
CA VAL A 11 3.43 2.39 -8.02
C VAL A 11 4.45 3.01 -7.07
N ASP A 12 5.26 3.92 -7.61
CA ASP A 12 6.22 4.71 -6.86
C ASP A 12 6.41 6.04 -7.58
N ILE A 13 6.67 7.09 -6.83
CA ILE A 13 6.98 8.40 -7.42
C ILE A 13 8.39 8.43 -8.01
N ASP A 14 9.25 7.50 -7.63
CA ASP A 14 10.62 7.37 -8.11
C ASP A 14 10.68 6.39 -9.29
N SER A 15 10.99 6.90 -10.47
CA SER A 15 11.10 6.07 -11.68
C SER A 15 12.20 5.01 -11.58
N GLU A 16 13.27 5.28 -10.85
CA GLU A 16 14.36 4.32 -10.62
C GLU A 16 13.87 3.11 -9.82
N SER A 17 13.05 3.34 -8.78
CA SER A 17 12.44 2.26 -8.01
C SER A 17 11.54 1.37 -8.88
N ILE A 18 10.83 1.96 -9.84
CA ILE A 18 10.01 1.20 -10.78
C ILE A 18 10.87 0.34 -11.71
N VAL A 19 11.99 0.87 -12.21
CA VAL A 19 12.92 0.09 -13.02
C VAL A 19 13.47 -1.10 -12.23
N ASN A 20 13.88 -0.87 -10.99
CA ASN A 20 14.40 -1.93 -10.12
C ASN A 20 13.34 -3.00 -9.84
N SER A 21 12.10 -2.59 -9.62
CA SER A 21 10.98 -3.52 -9.39
C SER A 21 10.72 -4.38 -10.62
N ARG A 22 10.81 -3.81 -11.82
CA ARG A 22 10.64 -4.54 -13.06
C ARG A 22 11.76 -5.57 -13.27
N GLU A 23 13.00 -5.20 -12.99
CA GLU A 23 14.14 -6.11 -13.07
C GLU A 23 13.97 -7.29 -12.09
N ASN A 24 13.51 -7.01 -10.87
CA ASN A 24 13.24 -8.05 -9.88
C ASN A 24 12.08 -8.97 -10.32
N ALA A 25 11.05 -8.41 -10.94
CA ALA A 25 9.94 -9.20 -11.48
C ALA A 25 10.43 -10.15 -12.58
N GLU A 26 11.24 -9.68 -13.50
CA GLU A 26 11.81 -10.50 -14.57
C GLU A 26 12.67 -11.63 -13.99
N THR A 27 13.51 -11.34 -12.99
CA THR A 27 14.35 -12.32 -12.31
C THR A 27 13.51 -13.42 -11.65
N ASN A 28 12.32 -13.09 -11.14
CA ASN A 28 11.41 -14.01 -10.48
C ASN A 28 10.32 -14.56 -11.41
N GLU A 29 10.44 -14.38 -12.70
CA GLU A 29 9.51 -14.87 -13.71
C GLU A 29 8.07 -14.35 -13.51
N VAL A 30 7.95 -13.11 -13.05
CA VAL A 30 6.66 -12.41 -12.92
C VAL A 30 6.47 -11.53 -14.16
N GLY A 31 5.39 -11.72 -14.87
CA GLY A 31 5.12 -11.05 -16.14
C GLY A 31 3.94 -10.08 -16.10
N GLU A 32 2.97 -10.31 -16.99
CA GLU A 32 1.85 -9.41 -17.23
C GLU A 32 0.93 -9.20 -16.03
N GLU A 33 0.91 -10.10 -15.07
CA GLU A 33 0.13 -9.99 -13.85
C GLU A 33 0.61 -8.87 -12.92
N LEU A 34 1.86 -8.40 -13.10
CA LEU A 34 2.41 -7.27 -12.35
C LEU A 34 2.41 -6.03 -13.24
N ILE A 35 1.67 -5.01 -12.82
CA ILE A 35 1.59 -3.71 -13.47
C ILE A 35 2.41 -2.73 -12.64
N LEU A 36 3.39 -2.09 -13.25
CA LEU A 36 4.23 -1.09 -12.58
C LEU A 36 4.06 0.27 -13.24
N GLY A 37 4.06 1.31 -12.42
CA GLY A 37 3.93 2.67 -12.92
C GLY A 37 4.48 3.71 -11.97
N VAL A 38 4.85 4.85 -12.52
CA VAL A 38 5.28 6.01 -11.74
C VAL A 38 4.05 6.81 -11.35
N GLY A 39 3.88 7.01 -10.06
CA GLY A 39 2.74 7.75 -9.54
C GLY A 39 2.50 7.50 -8.07
N SER A 40 1.39 8.00 -7.57
CA SER A 40 0.96 7.81 -6.19
C SER A 40 -0.55 7.59 -6.12
N VAL A 41 -1.12 7.70 -4.93
CA VAL A 41 -2.58 7.56 -4.71
C VAL A 41 -3.39 8.45 -5.64
N ALA A 42 -2.99 9.71 -5.84
CA ALA A 42 -3.72 10.64 -6.70
C ALA A 42 -3.83 10.12 -8.14
N GLU A 43 -2.74 9.62 -8.70
CA GLU A 43 -2.73 9.10 -10.07
C GLU A 43 -3.56 7.84 -10.21
N ILE A 44 -3.60 6.98 -9.18
CA ILE A 44 -4.46 5.79 -9.18
C ILE A 44 -5.93 6.21 -9.19
N LEU A 45 -6.31 7.15 -8.33
CA LEU A 45 -7.71 7.58 -8.19
C LEU A 45 -8.24 8.31 -9.42
N VAL A 46 -7.40 9.02 -10.16
CA VAL A 46 -7.83 9.69 -11.41
C VAL A 46 -7.89 8.74 -12.62
N GLY A 47 -7.56 7.48 -12.43
CA GLY A 47 -7.71 6.48 -13.49
C GLY A 47 -6.52 6.32 -14.42
N LYS A 48 -5.32 6.75 -14.01
CA LYS A 48 -4.10 6.56 -14.78
C LYS A 48 -3.73 5.09 -14.98
N PHE A 49 -4.18 4.22 -14.06
CA PHE A 49 -3.87 2.80 -14.07
C PHE A 49 -5.13 1.95 -14.31
N PRO A 50 -4.99 0.65 -14.67
CA PRO A 50 -6.12 -0.20 -15.04
C PRO A 50 -7.20 -0.39 -13.97
N PHE A 51 -6.86 -0.26 -12.68
CA PHE A 51 -7.84 -0.34 -11.60
C PHE A 51 -7.57 0.70 -10.53
N LYS A 52 -8.63 1.09 -9.80
CA LYS A 52 -8.60 2.17 -8.82
C LYS A 52 -8.68 1.67 -7.38
N SER A 53 -9.03 0.41 -7.18
CA SER A 53 -9.15 -0.19 -5.87
C SER A 53 -8.80 -1.67 -5.92
N ALA A 54 -8.54 -2.25 -4.76
CA ALA A 54 -8.18 -3.65 -4.65
C ALA A 54 -8.66 -4.21 -3.30
N PRO A 55 -8.87 -5.54 -3.21
CA PRO A 55 -9.21 -6.18 -1.94
C PRO A 55 -8.06 -6.17 -0.94
N LEU A 56 -6.82 -6.06 -1.40
CA LEU A 56 -5.64 -5.94 -0.55
C LEU A 56 -4.74 -4.84 -1.07
N VAL A 57 -4.42 -3.89 -0.19
CA VAL A 57 -3.46 -2.81 -0.44
C VAL A 57 -2.30 -2.97 0.52
N VAL A 58 -1.09 -2.77 0.06
CA VAL A 58 0.11 -2.82 0.91
C VAL A 58 0.87 -1.52 0.76
N ALA A 59 1.17 -0.88 1.88
CA ALA A 59 1.96 0.35 1.92
C ALA A 59 3.11 0.20 2.92
N ASN A 60 4.32 0.06 2.40
CA ASN A 60 5.53 -0.03 3.20
C ASN A 60 6.36 1.24 2.99
N ILE A 61 5.98 2.29 3.70
CA ILE A 61 6.55 3.63 3.56
C ILE A 61 6.63 4.31 4.93
N LEU A 62 7.28 5.47 4.99
CA LEU A 62 7.44 6.20 6.25
C LEU A 62 6.07 6.65 6.82
N ALA A 63 5.93 6.57 8.14
CA ALA A 63 4.68 6.92 8.82
C ALA A 63 4.15 8.33 8.48
N PRO A 64 4.95 9.40 8.44
CA PRO A 64 4.44 10.70 8.03
C PRO A 64 3.87 10.74 6.61
N VAL A 65 4.43 9.93 5.71
CA VAL A 65 3.92 9.82 4.33
C VAL A 65 2.58 9.07 4.34
N ILE A 66 2.46 7.99 5.12
CA ILE A 66 1.20 7.26 5.26
C ILE A 66 0.09 8.18 5.74
N VAL A 67 0.34 8.99 6.78
CA VAL A 67 -0.64 9.94 7.32
C VAL A 67 -1.10 10.92 6.25
N ARG A 68 -0.17 11.47 5.47
CA ARG A 68 -0.51 12.37 4.37
C ARG A 68 -1.31 11.68 3.27
N LEU A 69 -1.00 10.43 2.96
CA LEU A 69 -1.71 9.69 1.93
C LEU A 69 -3.15 9.37 2.34
N PHE A 70 -3.43 9.18 3.63
CA PHE A 70 -4.82 9.05 4.09
C PHE A 70 -5.61 10.32 3.80
N ASP A 71 -5.02 11.50 3.97
CA ASP A 71 -5.67 12.76 3.59
C ASP A 71 -5.87 12.85 2.08
N GLY A 72 -5.00 12.22 1.29
CA GLY A 72 -5.06 12.20 -0.18
C GLY A 72 -5.92 11.09 -0.78
N GLY A 73 -6.60 10.27 0.04
CA GLY A 73 -7.52 9.25 -0.46
C GLY A 73 -7.00 7.82 -0.42
N LEU A 74 -5.96 7.52 0.37
CA LEU A 74 -5.40 6.16 0.47
C LEU A 74 -6.49 5.12 0.80
N ALA A 75 -7.43 5.45 1.68
CA ALA A 75 -8.50 4.53 2.06
C ALA A 75 -9.42 4.16 0.89
N ASP A 76 -9.54 5.03 -0.11
CA ASP A 76 -10.38 4.78 -1.28
C ASP A 76 -9.78 3.74 -2.23
N LEU A 77 -8.52 3.38 -2.05
CA LEU A 77 -7.88 2.30 -2.79
C LEU A 77 -8.31 0.91 -2.29
N ILE A 78 -8.92 0.85 -1.11
CA ILE A 78 -9.35 -0.41 -0.50
C ILE A 78 -10.81 -0.66 -0.88
N GLU A 79 -11.10 -1.82 -1.48
CA GLU A 79 -12.48 -2.22 -1.76
C GLU A 79 -13.26 -2.43 -0.47
N ASP A 80 -14.59 -2.30 -0.53
CA ASP A 80 -15.46 -2.61 0.60
C ASP A 80 -15.23 -4.07 1.04
N GLY A 81 -14.96 -4.25 2.32
CA GLY A 81 -14.58 -5.57 2.85
C GLY A 81 -13.12 -5.94 2.66
N GLY A 82 -12.34 -5.08 2.01
CA GLY A 82 -10.91 -5.28 1.80
C GLY A 82 -10.05 -4.84 2.98
N SER A 83 -8.75 -4.98 2.83
CA SER A 83 -7.77 -4.67 3.88
C SER A 83 -6.57 -3.92 3.34
N ILE A 84 -5.92 -3.17 4.21
CA ILE A 84 -4.62 -2.55 3.93
C ILE A 84 -3.62 -2.96 5.01
N ILE A 85 -2.42 -3.30 4.57
CA ILE A 85 -1.29 -3.57 5.46
C ILE A 85 -0.35 -2.38 5.40
N LEU A 86 -0.15 -1.75 6.55
CA LEU A 86 0.72 -0.59 6.70
C LEU A 86 1.97 -1.01 7.46
N SER A 87 3.13 -0.85 6.86
CA SER A 87 4.41 -1.21 7.48
C SER A 87 5.46 -0.13 7.28
N GLY A 88 6.67 -0.33 7.84
CA GLY A 88 7.68 0.72 7.85
C GLY A 88 7.43 1.77 8.92
N ILE A 89 6.64 1.44 9.96
CA ILE A 89 6.22 2.34 11.03
C ILE A 89 7.09 2.07 12.26
N LEU A 90 7.65 3.12 12.85
CA LEU A 90 8.32 3.00 14.14
C LEU A 90 7.29 2.93 15.27
N GLN A 91 7.64 2.27 16.36
CA GLN A 91 6.74 2.09 17.50
C GLN A 91 6.13 3.39 18.00
N GLU A 92 6.93 4.45 18.12
CA GLU A 92 6.45 5.77 18.57
C GLU A 92 5.52 6.45 17.56
N GLN A 93 5.47 5.99 16.33
CA GLN A 93 4.61 6.52 15.26
C GLN A 93 3.29 5.76 15.11
N LYS A 94 3.15 4.60 15.76
CA LYS A 94 1.97 3.73 15.65
C LYS A 94 0.68 4.48 15.91
N LYS A 95 0.63 5.28 16.98
CA LYS A 95 -0.58 5.99 17.38
C LYS A 95 -1.06 6.96 16.30
N SER A 96 -0.16 7.74 15.71
CA SER A 96 -0.54 8.72 14.69
C SER A 96 -1.05 8.06 13.41
N VAL A 97 -0.43 6.95 13.00
CA VAL A 97 -0.90 6.18 11.84
C VAL A 97 -2.25 5.55 12.11
N LEU A 98 -2.42 4.94 13.29
CA LEU A 98 -3.69 4.33 13.67
C LEU A 98 -4.83 5.35 13.72
N GLU A 99 -4.60 6.53 14.31
CA GLU A 99 -5.58 7.61 14.35
C GLU A 99 -5.95 8.09 12.95
N ALA A 100 -4.98 8.25 12.06
CA ALA A 100 -5.23 8.65 10.67
C ALA A 100 -6.10 7.63 9.93
N ALA A 101 -5.83 6.34 10.11
CA ALA A 101 -6.61 5.27 9.50
C ALA A 101 -8.03 5.22 10.07
N GLN A 102 -8.17 5.32 11.39
CA GLN A 102 -9.48 5.30 12.06
C GLN A 102 -10.34 6.51 11.68
N ALA A 103 -9.72 7.66 11.43
CA ALA A 103 -10.43 8.84 10.95
C ALA A 103 -11.07 8.62 9.56
N LYS A 104 -10.59 7.63 8.81
CA LYS A 104 -11.16 7.21 7.52
C LYS A 104 -12.04 5.97 7.65
N HIS A 105 -12.52 5.67 8.86
CA HIS A 105 -13.44 4.57 9.16
C HIS A 105 -12.83 3.17 8.95
N LEU A 106 -11.50 3.05 9.01
CA LEU A 106 -10.83 1.77 8.99
C LEU A 106 -10.74 1.19 10.40
N THR A 107 -10.86 -0.12 10.51
CA THR A 107 -10.78 -0.85 11.78
C THR A 107 -9.53 -1.70 11.82
N MET A 108 -8.75 -1.60 12.89
CA MET A 108 -7.56 -2.45 13.06
C MET A 108 -7.99 -3.89 13.36
N THR A 109 -7.56 -4.82 12.52
CA THR A 109 -7.83 -6.25 12.68
C THR A 109 -6.64 -7.01 13.23
N GLU A 110 -5.43 -6.53 12.97
CA GLU A 110 -4.21 -7.15 13.46
C GLU A 110 -3.11 -6.10 13.55
N TRP A 111 -2.17 -6.29 14.46
CA TRP A 111 -0.92 -5.56 14.46
C TRP A 111 0.22 -6.48 14.89
N ARG A 112 1.41 -6.22 14.36
CA ARG A 112 2.61 -6.97 14.68
C ARG A 112 3.74 -6.01 14.97
N GLN A 113 4.64 -6.42 15.83
CA GLN A 113 5.82 -5.64 16.17
C GLN A 113 7.05 -6.53 16.15
N ARG A 114 8.11 -6.02 15.55
CA ARG A 114 9.41 -6.69 15.52
C ARG A 114 10.47 -5.65 15.85
N GLY A 115 11.01 -5.71 17.09
CA GLY A 115 11.88 -4.66 17.61
C GLY A 115 11.10 -3.34 17.66
N ASP A 116 11.63 -2.30 17.03
CA ASP A 116 11.00 -0.98 16.97
C ASP A 116 10.05 -0.82 15.78
N TRP A 117 9.91 -1.82 14.92
CA TRP A 117 9.10 -1.76 13.70
C TRP A 117 7.73 -2.38 13.92
N VAL A 118 6.72 -1.68 13.43
CA VAL A 118 5.31 -2.07 13.58
C VAL A 118 4.65 -2.21 12.21
N ALA A 119 3.80 -3.22 12.07
CA ALA A 119 2.92 -3.38 10.93
C ALA A 119 1.47 -3.44 11.42
N LEU A 120 0.59 -2.71 10.76
CA LEU A 120 -0.84 -2.64 11.07
C LEU A 120 -1.65 -3.19 9.91
N THR A 121 -2.65 -4.03 10.21
CA THR A 121 -3.65 -4.45 9.23
C THR A 121 -4.97 -3.77 9.58
N MET A 122 -5.49 -3.00 8.63
CA MET A 122 -6.75 -2.27 8.78
C MET A 122 -7.77 -2.82 7.79
N SER A 123 -9.01 -2.95 8.22
CA SER A 123 -10.13 -3.41 7.38
C SER A 123 -11.06 -2.25 7.05
N ARG A 124 -11.53 -2.23 5.84
CA ARG A 124 -12.55 -1.28 5.38
C ARG A 124 -13.97 -1.82 5.56
#